data_81e8899865e998f0b7e8a41dafd63db7
#
_entry.id   81e8899865e998f0b7e8a41dafd63db7
#
_cell.length_a   1.000
_cell.length_b   1.000
_cell.length_c   1.000
_cell.angle_alpha   90.00
_cell.angle_beta   90.00
_cell.angle_gamma   90.00
#
_symmetry.space_group_name_H-M   'P 1'
#
loop_
_entity.id
_entity.type
_entity.pdbx_description
1 polymer ?
#
loop_
_entity_poly.entity_id
_entity_poly.type
_entity_poly.pdbx_seq_one_letter_code
_entity_poly.pdbx_strand_id
1 'polypeptide(L)'
;MQRLRDFMKVVNTLSMDEFVEQFPHPFLFYSETPGAIEQFSHTRLVSEPGGGSHIDRFSQQVLEFVPLLPNPHPGREFPRKAFVGRDARRDFVVNHNTVSSRHACLIFEEERNAYLLVDSGSTNGTYLRGRPLEAGKPVPLRDGDVVTFGKLDLLFFSPQGAYRYLRQFRKFYHAMEDGGRPGDAG
;
A
#
# COMPACT_ATOMS: atom_id res chain seq x y z
N MET A 1 -3.80 16.25 1.50
CA MET A 1 -3.58 14.80 1.67
C MET A 1 -3.49 14.21 0.28
N GLN A 2 -2.34 13.65 -0.12
CA GLN A 2 -2.20 13.03 -1.45
C GLN A 2 -3.07 11.77 -1.50
N ARG A 3 -3.98 11.72 -2.46
CA ARG A 3 -4.80 10.54 -2.72
C ARG A 3 -4.15 9.66 -3.78
N LEU A 4 -4.60 8.43 -3.90
CA LEU A 4 -4.07 7.49 -4.90
C LEU A 4 -4.11 8.08 -6.32
N ARG A 5 -5.15 8.87 -6.64
CA ARG A 5 -5.28 9.58 -7.93
C ARG A 5 -4.08 10.48 -8.27
N ASP A 6 -3.43 11.07 -7.26
CA ASP A 6 -2.28 11.97 -7.48
C ASP A 6 -1.05 11.15 -7.92
N PHE A 7 -0.90 9.94 -7.35
CA PHE A 7 0.12 8.98 -7.79
C PHE A 7 -0.16 8.39 -9.18
N MET A 8 -1.43 8.30 -9.58
CA MET A 8 -1.77 7.86 -10.94
C MET A 8 -1.22 8.79 -12.00
N LYS A 9 -1.24 10.11 -11.77
CA LYS A 9 -0.62 11.10 -12.68
C LYS A 9 0.88 10.82 -12.82
N VAL A 10 1.57 10.65 -11.69
CA VAL A 10 3.01 10.39 -11.66
C VAL A 10 3.37 9.08 -12.37
N VAL A 11 2.64 8.00 -12.11
CA VAL A 11 2.86 6.69 -12.75
C VAL A 11 2.62 6.73 -14.26
N ASN A 12 1.80 7.65 -14.75
CA ASN A 12 1.55 7.82 -16.19
C ASN A 12 2.69 8.54 -16.91
N THR A 13 3.49 9.32 -16.21
CA THR A 13 4.59 10.13 -16.78
C THR A 13 5.95 9.49 -16.60
N LEU A 14 6.15 8.68 -15.57
CA LEU A 14 7.44 8.06 -15.24
C LEU A 14 7.53 6.61 -15.75
N SER A 15 8.74 6.21 -16.10
CA SER A 15 9.12 4.79 -16.20
C SER A 15 9.15 4.16 -14.80
N MET A 16 9.27 2.84 -14.73
CA MET A 16 9.38 2.14 -13.44
C MET A 16 10.67 2.53 -12.70
N ASP A 17 11.78 2.69 -13.41
CA ASP A 17 13.06 3.03 -12.80
C ASP A 17 13.04 4.45 -12.22
N GLU A 18 12.52 5.42 -12.98
CA GLU A 18 12.33 6.80 -12.50
C GLU A 18 11.36 6.86 -11.31
N PHE A 19 10.30 6.05 -11.31
CA PHE A 19 9.36 5.97 -10.20
C PHE A 19 10.04 5.42 -8.94
N VAL A 20 10.82 4.35 -9.06
CA VAL A 20 11.55 3.75 -7.94
C VAL A 20 12.63 4.70 -7.39
N GLU A 21 13.30 5.44 -8.26
CA GLU A 21 14.28 6.46 -7.87
C GLU A 21 13.61 7.60 -7.10
N GLN A 22 12.44 8.06 -7.55
CA GLN A 22 11.68 9.13 -6.90
C GLN A 22 11.02 8.67 -5.60
N PHE A 23 10.60 7.40 -5.51
CA PHE A 23 9.91 6.81 -4.37
C PHE A 23 10.64 5.53 -3.90
N PRO A 24 11.82 5.65 -3.29
CA PRO A 24 12.64 4.48 -2.90
C PRO A 24 12.17 3.80 -1.62
N HIS A 25 10.91 3.98 -1.25
CA HIS A 25 10.32 3.46 -0.02
C HIS A 25 9.15 2.53 -0.31
N PRO A 26 8.83 1.58 0.58
CA PRO A 26 7.63 0.76 0.44
C PRO A 26 6.37 1.61 0.59
N PHE A 27 5.28 1.13 0.02
CA PHE A 27 3.97 1.76 0.11
C PHE A 27 3.07 0.96 1.05
N LEU A 28 2.38 1.69 1.92
CA LEU A 28 1.29 1.19 2.74
C LEU A 28 0.04 1.97 2.36
N PHE A 29 -0.97 1.30 1.83
CA PHE A 29 -2.24 1.93 1.49
C PHE A 29 -3.29 1.56 2.52
N TYR A 30 -4.05 2.53 3.00
CA TYR A 30 -5.23 2.29 3.83
C TYR A 30 -6.48 2.83 3.15
N SER A 31 -7.64 2.37 3.60
CA SER A 31 -8.94 2.88 3.16
C SER A 31 -9.68 3.49 4.34
N GLU A 32 -10.34 4.62 4.11
CA GLU A 32 -11.26 5.21 5.08
C GLU A 32 -12.59 4.46 5.13
N THR A 33 -12.89 3.63 4.11
CA THR A 33 -14.08 2.79 4.05
C THR A 33 -13.83 1.48 4.79
N PRO A 34 -14.58 1.17 5.86
CA PRO A 34 -14.43 -0.08 6.59
C PRO A 34 -14.63 -1.31 5.69
N GLY A 35 -13.75 -2.31 5.83
CA GLY A 35 -13.83 -3.56 5.07
C GLY A 35 -13.37 -3.48 3.61
N ALA A 36 -13.01 -2.30 3.07
CA ALA A 36 -12.59 -2.16 1.68
C ALA A 36 -11.32 -2.98 1.37
N ILE A 37 -10.36 -3.03 2.30
CA ILE A 37 -9.12 -3.82 2.15
C ILE A 37 -9.42 -5.32 2.21
N GLU A 38 -10.32 -5.74 3.07
CA GLU A 38 -10.73 -7.12 3.21
C GLU A 38 -11.42 -7.62 1.92
N GLN A 39 -12.34 -6.83 1.38
CA GLN A 39 -12.97 -7.09 0.08
C GLN A 39 -11.94 -7.16 -1.04
N PHE A 40 -10.93 -6.27 -1.02
CA PHE A 40 -9.83 -6.29 -1.98
C PHE A 40 -9.00 -7.57 -1.91
N SER A 41 -8.67 -8.05 -0.72
CA SER A 41 -7.86 -9.27 -0.55
C SER A 41 -8.57 -10.53 -1.03
N HIS A 42 -9.90 -10.58 -0.96
CA HIS A 42 -10.73 -11.67 -1.46
C HIS A 42 -10.95 -11.62 -2.98
N THR A 43 -10.89 -10.43 -3.56
CA THR A 43 -11.02 -10.21 -5.01
C THR A 43 -9.63 -10.21 -5.67
N ARG A 44 -8.80 -11.17 -5.34
CA ARG A 44 -7.56 -11.40 -6.07
C ARG A 44 -7.93 -11.50 -7.53
N LEU A 45 -7.44 -10.53 -8.34
CA LEU A 45 -7.63 -10.43 -9.78
C LEU A 45 -7.72 -11.81 -10.46
N VAL A 46 -8.88 -12.38 -10.44
CA VAL A 46 -9.23 -13.44 -11.38
C VAL A 46 -9.52 -12.69 -12.65
N SER A 47 -8.51 -12.64 -13.52
CA SER A 47 -8.65 -12.19 -14.90
C SER A 47 -9.53 -13.21 -15.62
N GLU A 48 -10.83 -13.12 -15.43
CA GLU A 48 -11.81 -13.79 -16.28
C GLU A 48 -12.17 -12.83 -17.42
N PRO A 49 -11.95 -13.22 -18.67
CA PRO A 49 -12.36 -12.44 -19.82
C PRO A 49 -13.88 -12.50 -19.92
N GLY A 50 -14.60 -11.46 -19.51
CA GLY A 50 -16.03 -11.35 -19.78
C GLY A 50 -16.92 -10.64 -18.75
N GLY A 51 -16.42 -10.12 -17.63
CA GLY A 51 -17.25 -9.55 -16.56
C GLY A 51 -17.13 -8.02 -16.39
N GLY A 52 -17.71 -7.22 -17.29
CA GLY A 52 -17.59 -5.75 -17.26
C GLY A 52 -18.17 -5.03 -16.04
N SER A 53 -19.10 -5.62 -15.28
CA SER A 53 -19.84 -4.92 -14.21
C SER A 53 -19.19 -4.97 -12.82
N HIS A 54 -18.32 -5.94 -12.56
CA HIS A 54 -17.59 -6.04 -11.28
C HIS A 54 -16.36 -5.14 -11.23
N ILE A 55 -15.75 -4.87 -12.36
CA ILE A 55 -14.53 -4.05 -12.48
C ILE A 55 -14.83 -2.58 -12.13
N ASP A 56 -15.99 -2.05 -12.48
CA ASP A 56 -16.34 -0.64 -12.27
C ASP A 56 -16.48 -0.26 -10.79
N ARG A 57 -17.16 -1.08 -9.99
CA ARG A 57 -17.28 -0.83 -8.53
C ARG A 57 -15.95 -0.97 -7.82
N PHE A 58 -15.16 -1.95 -8.22
CA PHE A 58 -13.86 -2.21 -7.65
C PHE A 58 -12.84 -1.10 -7.96
N SER A 59 -12.84 -0.59 -9.18
CA SER A 59 -11.98 0.51 -9.60
C SER A 59 -12.27 1.80 -8.83
N GLN A 60 -13.54 2.10 -8.56
CA GLN A 60 -13.92 3.25 -7.76
C GLN A 60 -13.47 3.12 -6.29
N GLN A 61 -13.59 1.93 -5.68
CA GLN A 61 -13.13 1.69 -4.31
C GLN A 61 -11.60 1.81 -4.17
N VAL A 62 -10.86 1.34 -5.15
CA VAL A 62 -9.39 1.41 -5.14
C VAL A 62 -8.87 2.84 -5.20
N LEU A 63 -9.56 3.74 -5.90
CA LEU A 63 -9.19 5.16 -5.98
C LEU A 63 -9.39 5.91 -4.65
N GLU A 64 -10.11 5.32 -3.69
CA GLU A 64 -10.26 5.85 -2.33
C GLU A 64 -9.12 5.47 -1.39
N PHE A 65 -8.22 4.57 -1.81
CA PHE A 65 -7.06 4.23 -1.00
C PHE A 65 -6.12 5.42 -0.84
N VAL A 66 -5.63 5.57 0.38
CA VAL A 66 -4.73 6.64 0.77
C VAL A 66 -3.35 6.07 1.02
N PRO A 67 -2.32 6.53 0.31
CA PRO A 67 -0.97 6.12 0.60
C PRO A 67 -0.50 6.72 1.92
N LEU A 68 0.01 5.88 2.80
CA LEU A 68 0.76 6.31 3.97
C LEU A 68 2.19 6.62 3.52
N LEU A 69 2.49 7.91 3.39
CA LEU A 69 3.82 8.35 3.03
C LEU A 69 4.75 8.34 4.24
N PRO A 70 6.02 7.98 4.07
CA PRO A 70 6.98 8.09 5.15
C PRO A 70 7.28 9.55 5.46
N ASN A 71 7.70 9.81 6.69
CA ASN A 71 8.29 11.08 7.06
C ASN A 71 9.52 11.36 6.16
N PRO A 72 9.72 12.61 5.75
CA PRO A 72 10.86 12.96 4.91
C PRO A 72 12.20 12.73 5.66
N HIS A 73 13.19 12.21 4.92
CA HIS A 73 14.58 12.06 5.37
C HIS A 73 15.49 13.02 4.59
N PRO A 74 15.49 14.35 4.89
CA PRO A 74 16.21 15.33 4.10
C PRO A 74 17.71 15.00 4.03
N GLY A 75 18.25 14.90 2.81
CA GLY A 75 19.67 14.62 2.56
C GLY A 75 20.13 13.21 2.95
N ARG A 76 19.21 12.27 3.16
CA ARG A 76 19.52 10.85 3.44
C ARG A 76 18.67 9.95 2.57
N GLU A 77 19.22 8.79 2.24
CA GLU A 77 18.44 7.70 1.64
C GLU A 77 17.36 7.20 2.60
N PHE A 78 16.31 6.62 2.04
CA PHE A 78 15.29 5.96 2.86
C PHE A 78 15.92 4.82 3.67
N PRO A 79 15.66 4.73 4.99
CA PRO A 79 16.36 3.77 5.85
C PRO A 79 15.98 2.32 5.49
N ARG A 80 16.99 1.45 5.47
CA ARG A 80 16.77 0.01 5.31
C ARG A 80 15.86 -0.60 6.38
N LYS A 81 15.79 0.03 7.54
CA LYS A 81 14.91 -0.33 8.65
C LYS A 81 14.04 0.86 9.00
N ALA A 82 12.80 0.83 8.53
CA ALA A 82 11.80 1.87 8.74
C ALA A 82 10.83 1.46 9.85
N PHE A 83 10.63 2.35 10.82
CA PHE A 83 9.72 2.11 11.94
C PHE A 83 8.31 2.63 11.65
N VAL A 84 7.32 1.81 12.03
CA VAL A 84 5.90 2.11 11.93
C VAL A 84 5.32 2.29 13.32
N GLY A 85 4.50 3.30 13.51
CA GLY A 85 3.81 3.50 14.79
C GLY A 85 3.09 4.83 14.90
N ARG A 86 2.43 5.07 16.05
CA ARG A 86 1.64 6.27 16.29
C ARG A 86 2.49 7.51 16.66
N ASP A 87 3.72 7.33 17.13
CA ASP A 87 4.62 8.44 17.45
C ASP A 87 5.01 9.18 16.17
N ALA A 88 4.90 10.51 16.17
CA ALA A 88 5.22 11.37 15.03
C ALA A 88 6.68 11.29 14.54
N ARG A 89 7.58 10.71 15.35
CA ARG A 89 8.99 10.48 15.01
C ARG A 89 9.24 9.18 14.24
N ARG A 90 8.20 8.39 13.98
CA ARG A 90 8.33 7.15 13.19
C ARG A 90 8.50 7.49 11.70
N ASP A 91 9.14 6.59 10.97
CA ASP A 91 9.29 6.72 9.54
C ASP A 91 7.91 6.66 8.86
N PHE A 92 7.04 5.75 9.31
CA PHE A 92 5.63 5.71 8.94
C PHE A 92 4.76 6.02 10.16
N VAL A 93 4.07 7.17 10.13
CA VAL A 93 3.17 7.60 11.21
C VAL A 93 1.76 7.09 10.94
N VAL A 94 1.29 6.20 11.80
CA VAL A 94 -0.07 5.64 11.75
C VAL A 94 -0.88 6.19 12.92
N ASN A 95 -1.64 7.26 12.67
CA ASN A 95 -2.45 7.91 13.71
C ASN A 95 -3.76 7.16 13.96
N HIS A 96 -3.66 6.00 14.61
CA HIS A 96 -4.80 5.19 15.02
C HIS A 96 -4.64 4.73 16.48
N ASN A 97 -5.71 4.75 17.27
CA ASN A 97 -5.67 4.49 18.70
C ASN A 97 -5.24 3.07 19.08
N THR A 98 -5.44 2.09 18.21
CA THR A 98 -4.99 0.69 18.42
C THR A 98 -3.54 0.45 18.02
N VAL A 99 -2.88 1.44 17.40
CA VAL A 99 -1.49 1.35 16.98
C VAL A 99 -0.57 1.87 18.09
N SER A 100 0.41 1.08 18.50
CA SER A 100 1.40 1.47 19.53
C SER A 100 2.32 2.59 19.02
N SER A 101 2.92 3.36 19.93
CA SER A 101 3.87 4.43 19.59
C SER A 101 5.06 3.94 18.76
N ARG A 102 5.52 2.71 19.04
CA ARG A 102 6.43 1.91 18.22
C ARG A 102 5.78 0.56 18.03
N HIS A 103 5.17 0.34 16.86
CA HIS A 103 4.34 -0.82 16.62
C HIS A 103 5.09 -1.94 15.91
N ALA A 104 5.68 -1.61 14.78
CA ALA A 104 6.37 -2.57 13.93
C ALA A 104 7.57 -1.91 13.22
N CYS A 105 8.35 -2.69 12.51
CA CYS A 105 9.30 -2.16 11.55
C CYS A 105 9.28 -2.96 10.24
N LEU A 106 9.57 -2.26 9.15
CA LEU A 106 9.84 -2.81 7.84
C LEU A 106 11.35 -2.84 7.64
N ILE A 107 11.90 -3.96 7.22
CA ILE A 107 13.33 -4.15 6.97
C ILE A 107 13.49 -4.50 5.50
N PHE A 108 14.31 -3.76 4.78
CA PHE A 108 14.70 -4.12 3.42
C PHE A 108 15.95 -5.01 3.46
N GLU A 109 15.82 -6.24 2.96
CA GLU A 109 16.89 -7.23 2.84
C GLU A 109 17.42 -7.23 1.41
N GLU A 110 18.59 -6.61 1.20
CA GLU A 110 19.16 -6.41 -0.14
C GLU A 110 19.47 -7.71 -0.88
N GLU A 111 20.05 -8.69 -0.17
CA GLU A 111 20.46 -9.96 -0.75
C GLU A 111 19.28 -10.70 -1.42
N ARG A 112 18.09 -10.54 -0.88
CA ARG A 112 16.85 -11.16 -1.36
C ARG A 112 15.96 -10.19 -2.12
N ASN A 113 16.32 -8.91 -2.17
CA ASN A 113 15.48 -7.84 -2.70
C ASN A 113 14.05 -7.92 -2.15
N ALA A 114 13.92 -8.05 -0.84
CA ALA A 114 12.65 -8.33 -0.17
C ALA A 114 12.46 -7.48 1.06
N TYR A 115 11.22 -7.18 1.38
CA TYR A 115 10.84 -6.55 2.65
C TYR A 115 10.44 -7.59 3.67
N LEU A 116 10.87 -7.38 4.90
CA LEU A 116 10.47 -8.16 6.08
C LEU A 116 9.67 -7.26 7.01
N LEU A 117 8.63 -7.82 7.60
CA LEU A 117 7.83 -7.19 8.66
C LEU A 117 8.20 -7.80 10.00
N VAL A 118 8.40 -6.94 11.00
CA VAL A 118 8.69 -7.36 12.38
C VAL A 118 7.77 -6.62 13.33
N ASP A 119 7.00 -7.33 14.15
CA ASP A 119 6.30 -6.73 15.29
C ASP A 119 7.30 -6.29 16.36
N SER A 120 7.19 -5.07 16.87
CA SER A 120 8.12 -4.49 17.86
C SER A 120 7.67 -4.67 19.31
N GLY A 121 6.84 -5.67 19.60
CA GLY A 121 6.19 -5.88 20.89
C GLY A 121 4.98 -4.94 21.04
N SER A 122 4.16 -4.84 20.00
CA SER A 122 2.98 -3.98 20.01
C SER A 122 1.91 -4.47 20.98
N THR A 123 1.09 -3.54 21.51
CA THR A 123 0.05 -3.87 22.51
C THR A 123 -1.08 -4.71 21.92
N ASN A 124 -1.49 -4.40 20.70
CA ASN A 124 -2.63 -5.06 20.06
C ASN A 124 -2.21 -6.03 18.94
N GLY A 125 -0.92 -6.28 18.78
CA GLY A 125 -0.38 -7.21 17.80
C GLY A 125 -0.31 -6.66 16.37
N THR A 126 0.59 -7.28 15.61
CA THR A 126 0.71 -7.14 14.17
C THR A 126 0.26 -8.44 13.51
N TYR A 127 -0.50 -8.32 12.42
CA TYR A 127 -0.99 -9.50 11.69
C TYR A 127 -0.58 -9.41 10.22
N LEU A 128 -0.29 -10.55 9.63
CA LEU A 128 -0.01 -10.68 8.20
C LEU A 128 -1.01 -11.66 7.60
N ARG A 129 -1.82 -11.21 6.65
CA ARG A 129 -2.89 -12.03 6.03
C ARG A 129 -3.80 -12.67 7.09
N GLY A 130 -4.19 -11.90 8.12
CA GLY A 130 -5.02 -12.34 9.23
C GLY A 130 -4.33 -13.23 10.28
N ARG A 131 -3.04 -13.57 10.11
CA ARG A 131 -2.28 -14.40 11.06
C ARG A 131 -1.43 -13.52 11.97
N PRO A 132 -1.49 -13.69 13.30
CA PRO A 132 -0.67 -12.93 14.22
C PRO A 132 0.82 -13.22 14.04
N LEU A 133 1.64 -12.19 14.14
CA LEU A 133 3.09 -12.31 14.12
C LEU A 133 3.63 -12.49 15.55
N GLU A 134 4.68 -13.29 15.67
CA GLU A 134 5.44 -13.37 16.90
C GLU A 134 6.37 -12.15 17.00
N ALA A 135 6.32 -11.46 18.14
CA ALA A 135 7.12 -10.26 18.36
C ALA A 135 8.62 -10.53 18.17
N GLY A 136 9.27 -9.64 17.44
CA GLY A 136 10.70 -9.73 17.15
C GLY A 136 11.07 -10.69 16.01
N LYS A 137 10.16 -11.50 15.49
CA LYS A 137 10.45 -12.42 14.39
C LYS A 137 10.17 -11.76 13.04
N PRO A 138 11.17 -11.72 12.13
CA PRO A 138 10.98 -11.19 10.78
C PRO A 138 10.16 -12.16 9.92
N VAL A 139 9.18 -11.63 9.19
CA VAL A 139 8.32 -12.37 8.26
C VAL A 139 8.35 -11.69 6.88
N PRO A 140 8.59 -12.41 5.79
CA PRO A 140 8.68 -11.81 4.46
C PRO A 140 7.32 -11.29 3.97
N LEU A 141 7.35 -10.08 3.38
CA LEU A 141 6.22 -9.44 2.74
C LEU A 141 6.24 -9.66 1.23
N ARG A 142 5.06 -9.67 0.64
CA ARG A 142 4.82 -9.70 -0.81
C ARG A 142 3.91 -8.56 -1.20
N ASP A 143 4.04 -8.09 -2.43
CA ASP A 143 3.15 -7.09 -2.99
C ASP A 143 1.69 -7.53 -2.88
N GLY A 144 0.82 -6.65 -2.38
CA GLY A 144 -0.59 -6.92 -2.14
C GLY A 144 -0.90 -7.62 -0.81
N ASP A 145 0.08 -7.80 0.07
CA ASP A 145 -0.18 -8.34 1.40
C ASP A 145 -1.01 -7.40 2.25
N VAL A 146 -2.00 -7.96 2.94
CA VAL A 146 -2.71 -7.26 4.01
C VAL A 146 -1.91 -7.37 5.29
N VAL A 147 -1.50 -6.22 5.80
CA VAL A 147 -0.83 -6.06 7.08
C VAL A 147 -1.78 -5.33 8.03
N THR A 148 -2.04 -5.91 9.20
CA THR A 148 -2.89 -5.27 10.20
C THR A 148 -2.05 -4.80 11.38
N PHE A 149 -2.11 -3.52 11.71
CA PHE A 149 -1.52 -2.95 12.92
C PHE A 149 -2.64 -2.68 13.94
N GLY A 150 -2.74 -3.54 14.94
CA GLY A 150 -3.84 -3.52 15.91
C GLY A 150 -5.18 -3.86 15.26
N LYS A 151 -5.96 -2.83 14.86
CA LYS A 151 -7.24 -2.97 14.14
C LYS A 151 -7.26 -2.27 12.79
N LEU A 152 -6.13 -1.76 12.33
CA LEU A 152 -6.05 -1.03 11.07
C LEU A 152 -5.38 -1.91 10.02
N ASP A 153 -6.13 -2.19 8.95
CA ASP A 153 -5.64 -2.93 7.80
C ASP A 153 -4.99 -1.99 6.78
N LEU A 154 -3.85 -2.43 6.26
CA LEU A 154 -3.11 -1.75 5.20
C LEU A 154 -2.68 -2.75 4.13
N LEU A 155 -2.63 -2.29 2.89
CA LEU A 155 -2.02 -3.03 1.78
C LEU A 155 -0.56 -2.64 1.65
N PHE A 156 0.31 -3.62 1.62
CA PHE A 156 1.73 -3.43 1.42
C PHE A 156 2.10 -3.62 -0.05
N PHE A 157 3.00 -2.74 -0.54
CA PHE A 157 3.68 -2.91 -1.83
C PHE A 157 5.14 -2.46 -1.73
N SER A 158 6.03 -3.18 -2.42
CA SER A 158 7.36 -2.66 -2.76
C SER A 158 7.23 -1.46 -3.71
N PRO A 159 8.27 -0.63 -3.91
CA PRO A 159 8.21 0.44 -4.90
C PRO A 159 7.83 -0.05 -6.30
N GLN A 160 8.44 -1.13 -6.76
CA GLN A 160 8.14 -1.75 -8.05
C GLN A 160 6.72 -2.33 -8.08
N GLY A 161 6.28 -2.93 -6.98
CA GLY A 161 4.93 -3.46 -6.81
C GLY A 161 3.87 -2.37 -6.88
N ALA A 162 4.12 -1.26 -6.19
CA ALA A 162 3.24 -0.09 -6.23
C ALA A 162 3.12 0.48 -7.64
N TYR A 163 4.24 0.63 -8.36
CA TYR A 163 4.21 1.06 -9.76
C TYR A 163 3.35 0.14 -10.63
N ARG A 164 3.59 -1.19 -10.57
CA ARG A 164 2.81 -2.17 -11.34
C ARG A 164 1.34 -2.13 -10.97
N TYR A 165 1.04 -2.04 -9.68
CA TYR A 165 -0.32 -1.96 -9.16
C TYR A 165 -1.04 -0.72 -9.70
N LEU A 166 -0.44 0.46 -9.57
CA LEU A 166 -1.01 1.72 -10.04
C LEU A 166 -1.22 1.74 -11.56
N ARG A 167 -0.30 1.14 -12.33
CA ARG A 167 -0.40 1.06 -13.80
C ARG A 167 -1.62 0.26 -14.29
N GLN A 168 -2.12 -0.68 -13.48
CA GLN A 168 -3.31 -1.47 -13.85
C GLN A 168 -4.56 -0.59 -13.97
N PHE A 169 -4.61 0.49 -13.19
CA PHE A 169 -5.75 1.41 -13.18
C PHE A 169 -5.63 2.56 -14.18
N ARG A 170 -4.57 2.60 -14.98
CA ARG A 170 -4.33 3.69 -15.94
C ARG A 170 -5.49 3.92 -16.89
N LYS A 171 -6.07 2.87 -17.45
CA LYS A 171 -7.20 2.96 -18.38
C LYS A 171 -8.44 3.58 -17.72
N PHE A 172 -8.71 3.20 -16.48
CA PHE A 172 -9.83 3.75 -15.70
C PHE A 172 -9.63 5.22 -15.35
N TYR A 173 -8.39 5.58 -15.02
CA TYR A 173 -8.06 6.97 -14.71
C TYR A 173 -8.30 7.90 -15.90
N HIS A 174 -7.86 7.55 -17.10
CA HIS A 174 -8.10 8.33 -18.31
C HIS A 174 -9.59 8.44 -18.65
N ALA A 175 -10.36 7.36 -18.55
CA ALA A 175 -11.80 7.40 -18.77
C ALA A 175 -12.52 8.37 -17.82
N MET A 176 -12.02 8.55 -16.61
CA MET A 176 -12.58 9.49 -15.64
C MET A 176 -12.18 10.96 -15.89
N GLU A 177 -10.94 11.21 -16.39
CA GLU A 177 -10.50 12.57 -16.77
C GLU A 177 -11.24 13.09 -18.01
N ASP A 178 -11.53 12.22 -18.97
CA ASP A 178 -12.23 12.57 -20.22
C ASP A 178 -13.76 12.72 -20.04
N GLY A 179 -14.28 12.64 -18.80
CA GLY A 179 -15.72 12.77 -18.51
C GLY A 179 -16.59 11.63 -19.03
N GLY A 180 -15.95 10.56 -19.53
CA GLY A 180 -16.61 9.34 -19.98
C GLY A 180 -16.92 8.42 -18.80
N ARG A 181 -18.16 7.90 -18.76
CA ARG A 181 -18.45 6.76 -17.89
C ARG A 181 -17.68 5.56 -18.42
N PRO A 182 -17.06 4.71 -17.56
CA PRO A 182 -16.28 3.54 -17.98
C PRO A 182 -17.14 2.40 -18.57
N GLY A 183 -18.10 2.72 -19.38
CA GLY A 183 -19.01 1.78 -20.06
C GLY A 183 -19.28 2.10 -21.52
N ASP A 184 -18.80 3.23 -22.04
CA ASP A 184 -19.14 3.69 -23.41
C ASP A 184 -18.07 3.40 -24.49
N ALA A 185 -17.07 2.60 -24.16
CA ALA A 185 -16.14 2.08 -25.17
C ALA A 185 -16.60 0.68 -25.62
N GLY A 186 -17.46 0.69 -26.68
CA GLY A 186 -17.91 -0.50 -27.41
C GLY A 186 -16.77 -1.21 -28.18
#